data_47f25a8e967a69d843a7c009cb91a909
#
_entry.id   47f25a8e967a69d843a7c009cb91a909
#
_cell.length_a   1.000
_cell.length_b   1.000
_cell.length_c   1.000
_cell.angle_alpha   90.00
_cell.angle_beta   90.00
_cell.angle_gamma   90.00
#
_symmetry.space_group_name_H-M   'P 1'
#
loop_
_entity.id
_entity.type
_entity.pdbx_description
1 polymer ?
#
loop_
_entity_poly.entity_id
_entity_poly.type
_entity_poly.pdbx_seq_one_letter_code
_entity_poly.pdbx_strand_id
1 'polypeptide(L)'
;MDSLDPMAAPGPDRRLSSPAAARNREPILKVLRDWLPPRGRVLEVASGSGEHALHFATALPHLSWQPSDPSATARASIEAWRAGHGPANLLAPLALDVIQRPWPVPDFNALVAINLLHISPWTVSEALFAEAGARLPEGGMVYLYGPFMRDGEHTAESNAAFDADLRQRNPEWGIRELETILALAERHALGVVAVEEMPANNLSVVLRVDPAGGA
;
A
#
# COMPACT_ATOMS: atom_id res chain seq x y z
N MET A 1 15.34 -11.57 -8.75
CA MET A 1 16.14 -10.47 -8.18
C MET A 1 15.39 -9.19 -8.48
N ASP A 2 14.26 -9.00 -7.75
CA ASP A 2 13.46 -7.80 -7.85
C ASP A 2 13.98 -6.83 -6.79
N SER A 3 15.13 -6.23 -7.14
CA SER A 3 15.55 -5.01 -6.45
C SER A 3 14.35 -4.06 -6.39
N LEU A 4 14.26 -3.29 -5.31
CA LEU A 4 13.60 -2.00 -5.35
C LEU A 4 14.15 -1.32 -6.60
N ASP A 5 13.43 -1.49 -7.73
CA ASP A 5 13.79 -0.78 -8.92
C ASP A 5 13.75 0.70 -8.55
N PRO A 6 14.87 1.40 -8.54
CA PRO A 6 14.82 2.82 -8.37
C PRO A 6 13.82 3.30 -9.42
N MET A 7 12.79 4.03 -9.00
CA MET A 7 11.89 4.66 -9.96
C MET A 7 12.75 5.30 -11.03
N ALA A 8 12.54 4.93 -12.29
CA ALA A 8 13.31 5.51 -13.38
C ALA A 8 13.28 7.03 -13.25
N ALA A 9 14.41 7.69 -13.57
CA ALA A 9 14.47 9.14 -13.54
C ALA A 9 13.27 9.72 -14.31
N PRO A 10 12.65 10.81 -13.83
CA PRO A 10 11.49 11.38 -14.48
C PRO A 10 11.82 11.70 -15.94
N GLY A 11 10.99 11.20 -16.85
CA GLY A 11 11.02 11.58 -18.25
C GLY A 11 10.74 13.10 -18.41
N PRO A 12 10.81 13.62 -19.64
CA PRO A 12 10.56 15.04 -19.92
C PRO A 12 9.16 15.51 -19.46
N ASP A 13 8.24 14.60 -19.28
CA ASP A 13 6.86 14.84 -18.79
C ASP A 13 6.68 14.62 -17.28
N ARG A 14 7.76 14.41 -16.52
CA ARG A 14 7.79 14.13 -15.07
C ARG A 14 7.17 12.81 -14.63
N ARG A 15 6.67 11.97 -15.51
CA ARG A 15 6.16 10.66 -15.15
C ARG A 15 7.29 9.71 -14.78
N LEU A 16 7.20 9.13 -13.58
CA LEU A 16 8.05 8.03 -13.15
C LEU A 16 7.43 6.71 -13.63
N SER A 17 8.26 5.71 -13.81
CA SER A 17 7.84 4.36 -14.15
C SER A 17 8.47 3.35 -13.20
N SER A 18 7.70 2.34 -12.84
CA SER A 18 8.10 1.25 -11.96
C SER A 18 7.86 -0.10 -12.63
N PRO A 19 8.91 -0.85 -12.98
CA PRO A 19 8.77 -2.21 -13.48
C PRO A 19 8.00 -3.13 -12.52
N ALA A 20 8.13 -2.93 -11.22
CA ALA A 20 7.37 -3.67 -10.22
C ALA A 20 5.86 -3.39 -10.34
N ALA A 21 5.47 -2.12 -10.47
CA ALA A 21 4.06 -1.74 -10.66
C ALA A 21 3.48 -2.35 -11.94
N ALA A 22 4.24 -2.36 -13.03
CA ALA A 22 3.80 -2.96 -14.28
C ALA A 22 3.53 -4.46 -14.16
N ARG A 23 4.32 -5.19 -13.34
CA ARG A 23 4.17 -6.64 -13.13
C ARG A 23 3.04 -7.02 -12.19
N ASN A 24 2.82 -6.25 -11.13
CA ASN A 24 1.93 -6.66 -10.03
C ASN A 24 0.54 -5.99 -10.07
N ARG A 25 0.33 -4.94 -10.86
CA ARG A 25 -0.93 -4.18 -10.87
C ARG A 25 -2.16 -5.02 -11.21
N GLU A 26 -2.07 -5.96 -12.17
CA GLU A 26 -3.21 -6.80 -12.53
C GLU A 26 -3.54 -7.85 -11.46
N PRO A 27 -2.56 -8.62 -10.93
CA PRO A 27 -2.82 -9.49 -9.79
C PRO A 27 -3.41 -8.74 -8.57
N ILE A 28 -2.87 -7.57 -8.24
CA ILE A 28 -3.38 -6.74 -7.14
C ILE A 28 -4.83 -6.29 -7.42
N LEU A 29 -5.10 -5.79 -8.64
CA LEU A 29 -6.45 -5.35 -9.02
C LEU A 29 -7.48 -6.46 -8.86
N LYS A 30 -7.13 -7.72 -9.18
CA LYS A 30 -8.02 -8.85 -8.99
C LYS A 30 -8.47 -8.97 -7.53
N VAL A 31 -7.52 -8.94 -6.59
CA VAL A 31 -7.84 -9.00 -5.16
C VAL A 31 -8.63 -7.77 -4.70
N LEU A 32 -8.24 -6.58 -5.14
CA LEU A 32 -8.94 -5.35 -4.78
C LEU A 32 -10.41 -5.35 -5.24
N ARG A 33 -10.73 -5.94 -6.39
CA ARG A 33 -12.12 -6.08 -6.87
C ARG A 33 -13.00 -6.91 -5.95
N ASP A 34 -12.42 -7.94 -5.34
CA ASP A 34 -13.16 -8.86 -4.48
C ASP A 34 -13.43 -8.28 -3.09
N TRP A 35 -12.57 -7.35 -2.63
CA TRP A 35 -12.55 -6.90 -1.25
C TRP A 35 -12.90 -5.43 -1.04
N LEU A 36 -12.66 -4.53 -2.01
CA LEU A 36 -12.97 -3.12 -1.87
C LEU A 36 -14.49 -2.87 -1.71
N PRO A 37 -14.87 -1.83 -0.98
CA PRO A 37 -16.29 -1.49 -0.82
C PRO A 37 -16.91 -1.08 -2.17
N PRO A 38 -18.22 -1.24 -2.35
CA PRO A 38 -18.89 -0.91 -3.62
C PRO A 38 -18.94 0.61 -3.91
N ARG A 39 -18.58 1.44 -2.94
CA ARG A 39 -18.52 2.91 -3.05
C ARG A 39 -17.65 3.49 -1.94
N GLY A 40 -17.16 4.69 -2.14
CA GLY A 40 -16.39 5.43 -1.15
C GLY A 40 -15.04 5.88 -1.65
N ARG A 41 -14.19 6.30 -0.71
CA ARG A 41 -12.83 6.74 -1.00
C ARG A 41 -11.82 5.69 -0.58
N VAL A 42 -10.89 5.39 -1.47
CA VAL A 42 -9.68 4.60 -1.20
C VAL A 42 -8.52 5.56 -1.02
N LEU A 43 -7.87 5.51 0.14
CA LEU A 43 -6.61 6.21 0.38
C LEU A 43 -5.46 5.25 0.06
N GLU A 44 -4.63 5.60 -0.89
CA GLU A 44 -3.38 4.89 -1.18
C GLU A 44 -2.22 5.68 -0.58
N VAL A 45 -1.46 5.04 0.31
CA VAL A 45 -0.29 5.65 0.96
C VAL A 45 0.98 5.20 0.26
N ALA A 46 1.98 6.09 0.19
CA ALA A 46 3.25 5.86 -0.51
C ALA A 46 3.04 5.41 -1.96
N SER A 47 2.24 6.15 -2.71
CA SER A 47 1.81 5.82 -4.09
C SER A 47 2.94 5.84 -5.13
N GLY A 48 4.14 6.33 -4.77
CA GLY A 48 5.35 6.26 -5.58
C GLY A 48 5.20 6.86 -6.98
N SER A 49 5.37 6.03 -8.02
CA SER A 49 5.28 6.49 -9.42
C SER A 49 3.88 6.97 -9.82
N GLY A 50 2.82 6.49 -9.17
CA GLY A 50 1.42 6.77 -9.50
C GLY A 50 0.79 5.81 -10.51
N GLU A 51 1.55 4.84 -11.02
CA GLU A 51 1.03 3.87 -12.00
C GLU A 51 -0.07 2.98 -11.42
N HIS A 52 0.06 2.56 -10.15
CA HIS A 52 -0.98 1.83 -9.43
C HIS A 52 -2.25 2.68 -9.30
N ALA A 53 -2.13 3.90 -8.79
CA ALA A 53 -3.25 4.81 -8.61
C ALA A 53 -4.02 5.05 -9.91
N LEU A 54 -3.32 5.31 -11.02
CA LEU A 54 -3.94 5.46 -12.33
C LEU A 54 -4.66 4.19 -12.78
N HIS A 55 -3.98 3.04 -12.65
CA HIS A 55 -4.51 1.75 -13.09
C HIS A 55 -5.78 1.37 -12.31
N PHE A 56 -5.75 1.49 -10.99
CA PHE A 56 -6.87 1.12 -10.14
C PHE A 56 -8.03 2.10 -10.25
N ALA A 57 -7.78 3.40 -10.31
CA ALA A 57 -8.83 4.38 -10.52
C ALA A 57 -9.54 4.16 -11.87
N THR A 58 -8.80 3.82 -12.92
CA THR A 58 -9.37 3.51 -14.24
C THR A 58 -10.25 2.25 -14.20
N ALA A 59 -9.79 1.21 -13.51
CA ALA A 59 -10.48 -0.07 -13.43
C ALA A 59 -11.65 -0.10 -12.44
N LEU A 60 -11.72 0.88 -11.50
CA LEU A 60 -12.68 0.95 -10.41
C LEU A 60 -13.38 2.34 -10.39
N PRO A 61 -14.15 2.69 -11.44
CA PRO A 61 -14.71 4.05 -11.60
C PRO A 61 -15.77 4.42 -10.54
N HIS A 62 -16.25 3.45 -9.78
CA HIS A 62 -17.21 3.65 -8.69
C HIS A 62 -16.57 4.09 -7.36
N LEU A 63 -15.23 4.09 -7.28
CA LEU A 63 -14.47 4.51 -6.11
C LEU A 63 -13.71 5.81 -6.39
N SER A 64 -13.65 6.71 -5.41
CA SER A 64 -12.73 7.85 -5.46
C SER A 64 -11.35 7.39 -5.00
N TRP A 65 -10.35 7.47 -5.88
CA TRP A 65 -8.98 7.03 -5.56
C TRP A 65 -8.14 8.23 -5.15
N GLN A 66 -7.68 8.22 -3.89
CA GLN A 66 -6.88 9.29 -3.31
C GLN A 66 -5.44 8.81 -3.11
N PRO A 67 -4.52 9.08 -4.05
CA PRO A 67 -3.11 8.80 -3.86
C PRO A 67 -2.47 9.77 -2.89
N SER A 68 -1.41 9.33 -2.22
CA SER A 68 -0.62 10.17 -1.33
C SER A 68 0.84 9.70 -1.25
N ASP A 69 1.76 10.64 -1.06
CA ASP A 69 3.18 10.34 -0.92
C ASP A 69 3.91 11.50 -0.21
N PRO A 70 4.89 11.24 0.69
CA PRO A 70 5.69 12.31 1.29
C PRO A 70 6.60 13.01 0.29
N SER A 71 7.05 12.31 -0.76
CA SER A 71 7.96 12.84 -1.78
C SER A 71 7.25 13.79 -2.75
N ALA A 72 7.75 15.01 -2.87
CA ALA A 72 7.26 15.98 -3.87
C ALA A 72 7.48 15.47 -5.31
N THR A 73 8.56 14.72 -5.57
CA THR A 73 8.85 14.12 -6.87
C THR A 73 7.82 13.05 -7.22
N ALA A 74 7.48 12.17 -6.28
CA ALA A 74 6.44 11.17 -6.47
C ALA A 74 5.08 11.83 -6.74
N ARG A 75 4.69 12.84 -5.95
CA ARG A 75 3.45 13.59 -6.19
C ARG A 75 3.42 14.28 -7.54
N ALA A 76 4.55 14.82 -8.00
CA ALA A 76 4.63 15.42 -9.34
C ALA A 76 4.44 14.38 -10.45
N SER A 77 4.92 13.14 -10.25
CA SER A 77 4.70 12.03 -11.17
C SER A 77 3.22 11.61 -11.19
N ILE A 78 2.62 11.43 -10.02
CA ILE A 78 1.19 11.09 -9.90
C ILE A 78 0.34 12.15 -10.61
N GLU A 79 0.63 13.42 -10.41
CA GLU A 79 -0.09 14.52 -11.08
C GLU A 79 0.10 14.49 -12.59
N ALA A 80 1.29 14.19 -13.08
CA ALA A 80 1.56 14.07 -14.52
C ALA A 80 0.78 12.89 -15.15
N TRP A 81 0.68 11.75 -14.46
CA TRP A 81 -0.18 10.64 -14.88
C TRP A 81 -1.65 11.03 -14.88
N ARG A 82 -2.11 11.69 -13.80
CA ARG A 82 -3.49 12.16 -13.65
C ARG A 82 -3.90 13.15 -14.74
N ALA A 83 -3.08 14.17 -14.98
CA ALA A 83 -3.36 15.21 -15.97
C ALA A 83 -3.38 14.69 -17.42
N GLY A 84 -2.52 13.70 -17.72
CA GLY A 84 -2.41 13.16 -19.09
C GLY A 84 -3.45 12.09 -19.43
N HIS A 85 -3.81 11.24 -18.48
CA HIS A 85 -4.61 10.03 -18.74
C HIS A 85 -5.56 9.67 -17.59
N GLY A 86 -5.61 10.46 -16.53
CA GLY A 86 -6.38 10.13 -15.32
C GLY A 86 -7.88 10.21 -15.53
N PRO A 87 -8.64 9.20 -15.05
CA PRO A 87 -10.09 9.29 -14.96
C PRO A 87 -10.51 10.31 -13.88
N ALA A 88 -11.75 10.80 -13.94
CA ALA A 88 -12.27 11.84 -13.04
C ALA A 88 -12.25 11.43 -11.55
N ASN A 89 -12.27 10.13 -11.26
CA ASN A 89 -12.22 9.59 -9.91
C ASN A 89 -10.79 9.43 -9.35
N LEU A 90 -9.74 9.69 -10.13
CA LEU A 90 -8.37 9.81 -9.64
C LEU A 90 -8.14 11.23 -9.13
N LEU A 91 -8.03 11.35 -7.80
CA LEU A 91 -7.90 12.64 -7.13
C LEU A 91 -6.45 13.16 -7.19
N ALA A 92 -6.26 14.45 -6.95
CA ALA A 92 -4.93 15.04 -6.85
C ALA A 92 -4.15 14.43 -5.67
N PRO A 93 -2.84 14.16 -5.79
CA PRO A 93 -2.06 13.52 -4.75
C PRO A 93 -1.91 14.41 -3.51
N LEU A 94 -2.02 13.82 -2.32
CA LEU A 94 -1.80 14.50 -1.06
C LEU A 94 -0.36 14.35 -0.57
N ALA A 95 0.15 15.38 0.11
CA ALA A 95 1.39 15.27 0.87
C ALA A 95 1.08 14.55 2.18
N LEU A 96 1.52 13.30 2.30
CA LEU A 96 1.29 12.48 3.48
C LEU A 96 2.56 11.72 3.85
N ASP A 97 3.08 12.01 5.03
CA ASP A 97 4.06 11.18 5.71
C ASP A 97 3.30 10.36 6.76
N VAL A 98 3.35 9.04 6.64
CA VAL A 98 2.58 8.10 7.47
C VAL A 98 2.87 8.25 8.97
N ILE A 99 4.10 8.63 9.35
CA ILE A 99 4.47 8.80 10.77
C ILE A 99 3.97 10.13 11.36
N GLN A 100 3.63 11.11 10.52
CA GLN A 100 3.15 12.41 10.98
C GLN A 100 1.63 12.40 11.19
N ARG A 101 1.22 12.26 12.44
CA ARG A 101 -0.17 12.13 12.85
C ARG A 101 -0.66 13.40 13.55
N PRO A 102 -1.99 13.74 13.45
CA PRO A 102 -3.01 13.08 12.63
C PRO A 102 -2.81 13.34 11.14
N TRP A 103 -3.21 12.39 10.29
CA TRP A 103 -3.08 12.57 8.84
C TRP A 103 -3.98 13.70 8.30
N PRO A 104 -3.43 14.65 7.53
CA PRO A 104 -4.20 15.76 6.97
C PRO A 104 -4.95 15.30 5.69
N VAL A 105 -5.73 14.25 5.81
CA VAL A 105 -6.48 13.66 4.68
C VAL A 105 -7.97 13.61 5.00
N PRO A 106 -8.86 13.69 3.99
CA PRO A 106 -10.30 13.48 4.16
C PRO A 106 -10.62 12.05 4.64
N ASP A 107 -11.87 11.83 5.07
CA ASP A 107 -12.34 10.50 5.44
C ASP A 107 -12.21 9.51 4.27
N PHE A 108 -11.91 8.26 4.59
CA PHE A 108 -11.72 7.17 3.65
C PHE A 108 -12.37 5.89 4.15
N ASN A 109 -12.74 5.01 3.21
CA ASN A 109 -13.41 3.74 3.49
C ASN A 109 -12.48 2.54 3.34
N ALA A 110 -11.37 2.72 2.62
CA ALA A 110 -10.32 1.73 2.47
C ALA A 110 -8.95 2.40 2.44
N LEU A 111 -7.96 1.71 2.98
CA LEU A 111 -6.54 2.08 2.99
C LEU A 111 -5.76 1.05 2.19
N VAL A 112 -4.93 1.50 1.25
CA VAL A 112 -4.08 0.64 0.42
C VAL A 112 -2.62 1.01 0.63
N ALA A 113 -1.79 0.02 0.94
CA ALA A 113 -0.34 0.15 1.07
C ALA A 113 0.37 -0.97 0.29
N ILE A 114 1.06 -0.60 -0.78
CA ILE A 114 1.76 -1.53 -1.67
C ILE A 114 3.26 -1.34 -1.51
N ASN A 115 3.97 -2.42 -1.17
CA ASN A 115 5.42 -2.42 -0.97
C ASN A 115 5.94 -1.39 0.04
N LEU A 116 5.14 -0.99 1.03
CA LEU A 116 5.53 0.02 2.02
C LEU A 116 6.27 -0.57 3.21
N LEU A 117 5.73 -1.63 3.82
CA LEU A 117 6.14 -2.05 5.17
C LEU A 117 7.60 -2.52 5.25
N HIS A 118 8.12 -3.15 4.20
CA HIS A 118 9.48 -3.67 4.17
C HIS A 118 10.54 -2.64 3.76
N ILE A 119 10.13 -1.48 3.21
CA ILE A 119 11.02 -0.37 2.83
C ILE A 119 10.83 0.87 3.70
N SER A 120 10.40 0.67 4.93
CA SER A 120 10.17 1.73 5.90
C SER A 120 10.56 1.26 7.32
N PRO A 121 10.86 2.17 8.26
CA PRO A 121 11.03 1.83 9.66
C PRO A 121 9.75 1.22 10.26
N TRP A 122 9.91 0.44 11.33
CA TRP A 122 8.77 -0.19 12.03
C TRP A 122 7.70 0.80 12.49
N THR A 123 8.11 2.01 12.88
CA THR A 123 7.22 3.10 13.29
C THR A 123 6.19 3.48 12.22
N VAL A 124 6.49 3.25 10.93
CA VAL A 124 5.53 3.44 9.84
C VAL A 124 4.39 2.43 9.93
N SER A 125 4.69 1.16 10.24
CA SER A 125 3.66 0.14 10.45
C SER A 125 2.77 0.50 11.65
N GLU A 126 3.36 0.93 12.77
CA GLU A 126 2.62 1.35 13.96
C GLU A 126 1.70 2.54 13.68
N ALA A 127 2.21 3.57 13.00
CA ALA A 127 1.42 4.75 12.65
C ALA A 127 0.29 4.41 11.66
N LEU A 128 0.55 3.56 10.66
CA LEU A 128 -0.42 3.13 9.66
C LEU A 128 -1.62 2.44 10.32
N PHE A 129 -1.38 1.45 11.16
CA PHE A 129 -2.47 0.71 11.81
C PHE A 129 -3.21 1.57 12.84
N ALA A 130 -2.50 2.42 13.57
CA ALA A 130 -3.12 3.33 14.54
C ALA A 130 -4.07 4.35 13.85
N GLU A 131 -3.69 4.91 12.69
CA GLU A 131 -4.59 5.80 11.92
C GLU A 131 -5.70 5.01 11.23
N ALA A 132 -5.41 3.83 10.68
CA ALA A 132 -6.44 2.99 10.06
C ALA A 132 -7.53 2.62 11.07
N GLY A 133 -7.15 2.08 12.24
CA GLY A 133 -8.10 1.69 13.28
C GLY A 133 -8.89 2.86 13.88
N ALA A 134 -8.28 4.06 13.95
CA ALA A 134 -8.95 5.25 14.48
C ALA A 134 -9.93 5.91 13.47
N ARG A 135 -9.73 5.72 12.17
CA ARG A 135 -10.40 6.53 11.14
C ARG A 135 -11.24 5.76 10.14
N LEU A 136 -10.94 4.49 9.92
CA LEU A 136 -11.80 3.67 9.07
C LEU A 136 -13.16 3.47 9.73
N PRO A 137 -14.25 3.54 8.97
CA PRO A 137 -15.57 3.19 9.48
C PRO A 137 -15.67 1.68 9.77
N GLU A 138 -16.69 1.27 10.49
CA GLU A 138 -17.05 -0.15 10.67
C GLU A 138 -17.10 -0.86 9.31
N GLY A 139 -16.46 -2.02 9.20
CA GLY A 139 -16.29 -2.75 7.93
C GLY A 139 -15.33 -2.11 6.94
N GLY A 140 -14.71 -0.98 7.29
CA GLY A 140 -13.65 -0.36 6.51
C GLY A 140 -12.44 -1.28 6.37
N MET A 141 -11.67 -1.14 5.31
CA MET A 141 -10.69 -2.13 4.87
C MET A 141 -9.26 -1.56 4.84
N VAL A 142 -8.30 -2.38 5.24
CA VAL A 142 -6.87 -2.19 4.94
C VAL A 142 -6.41 -3.28 3.99
N TYR A 143 -5.74 -2.88 2.92
CA TYR A 143 -5.07 -3.77 1.97
C TYR A 143 -3.57 -3.54 2.03
N LEU A 144 -2.82 -4.62 2.25
CA LEU A 144 -1.37 -4.62 2.22
C LEU A 144 -0.88 -5.56 1.13
N TYR A 145 0.18 -5.16 0.42
CA TYR A 145 0.84 -6.02 -0.55
C TYR A 145 2.36 -5.93 -0.39
N GLY A 146 3.01 -7.07 -0.44
CA GLY A 146 4.48 -7.19 -0.41
C GLY A 146 4.96 -8.56 0.01
N PRO A 147 6.26 -8.75 0.13
CA PRO A 147 6.84 -9.96 0.71
C PRO A 147 6.65 -9.94 2.24
N PHE A 148 6.42 -11.12 2.81
CA PHE A 148 6.37 -11.37 4.25
C PHE A 148 7.15 -12.61 4.60
N MET A 149 7.64 -12.67 5.83
CA MET A 149 8.07 -13.92 6.47
C MET A 149 6.84 -14.60 7.09
N ARG A 150 6.93 -15.91 7.29
CA ARG A 150 5.93 -16.71 8.00
C ARG A 150 6.64 -17.66 8.94
N ASP A 151 6.15 -17.79 10.16
CA ASP A 151 6.71 -18.72 11.18
C ASP A 151 8.22 -18.55 11.39
N GLY A 152 8.73 -17.31 11.31
CA GLY A 152 10.13 -16.95 11.47
C GLY A 152 11.01 -17.24 10.25
N GLU A 153 10.44 -17.67 9.12
CA GLU A 153 11.18 -18.05 7.93
C GLU A 153 10.80 -17.22 6.69
N HIS A 154 11.75 -17.03 5.80
CA HIS A 154 11.44 -16.45 4.49
C HIS A 154 10.70 -17.47 3.63
N THR A 155 9.66 -17.04 2.95
CA THR A 155 8.83 -17.89 2.07
C THR A 155 9.56 -18.36 0.80
N ALA A 156 10.72 -17.76 0.48
CA ALA A 156 11.57 -18.15 -0.64
C ALA A 156 13.00 -17.62 -0.45
N GLU A 157 13.98 -18.27 -1.08
CA GLU A 157 15.39 -17.83 -1.08
C GLU A 157 15.54 -16.41 -1.68
N SER A 158 14.75 -16.08 -2.70
CA SER A 158 14.73 -14.74 -3.29
C SER A 158 14.30 -13.67 -2.29
N ASN A 159 13.37 -13.99 -1.38
CA ASN A 159 12.93 -13.08 -0.33
C ASN A 159 14.03 -12.92 0.74
N ALA A 160 14.76 -13.97 1.08
CA ALA A 160 15.90 -13.88 2.00
C ALA A 160 17.01 -12.97 1.43
N ALA A 161 17.35 -13.13 0.16
CA ALA A 161 18.32 -12.28 -0.52
C ALA A 161 17.85 -10.83 -0.59
N PHE A 162 16.56 -10.60 -0.84
CA PHE A 162 15.96 -9.26 -0.88
C PHE A 162 15.97 -8.61 0.52
N ASP A 163 15.64 -9.34 1.58
CA ASP A 163 15.70 -8.84 2.96
C ASP A 163 17.12 -8.40 3.32
N ALA A 164 18.14 -9.20 2.94
CA ALA A 164 19.53 -8.84 3.16
C ALA A 164 19.93 -7.55 2.43
N ASP A 165 19.51 -7.36 1.18
CA ASP A 165 19.73 -6.13 0.41
C ASP A 165 19.05 -4.91 1.05
N LEU A 166 17.79 -5.07 1.50
CA LEU A 166 17.06 -4.02 2.21
C LEU A 166 17.79 -3.55 3.45
N ARG A 167 18.24 -4.49 4.30
CA ARG A 167 18.97 -4.20 5.54
C ARG A 167 20.34 -3.55 5.29
N GLN A 168 21.00 -3.88 4.19
CA GLN A 168 22.23 -3.20 3.79
C GLN A 168 22.00 -1.74 3.42
N ARG A 169 20.86 -1.43 2.77
CA ARG A 169 20.50 -0.04 2.39
C ARG A 169 20.07 0.79 3.58
N ASN A 170 19.28 0.18 4.45
CA ASN A 170 18.84 0.82 5.70
C ASN A 170 18.58 -0.26 6.76
N PRO A 171 19.27 -0.24 7.92
CA PRO A 171 19.09 -1.26 8.95
C PRO A 171 17.70 -1.30 9.59
N GLU A 172 16.89 -0.26 9.42
CA GLU A 172 15.50 -0.22 9.88
C GLU A 172 14.52 -0.86 8.89
N TRP A 173 14.97 -1.16 7.66
CA TRP A 173 14.17 -1.84 6.65
C TRP A 173 14.29 -3.35 6.79
N GLY A 174 13.41 -4.08 6.11
CA GLY A 174 13.44 -5.53 6.05
C GLY A 174 12.04 -6.12 5.92
N ILE A 175 11.99 -7.34 5.39
CA ILE A 175 10.75 -8.09 5.26
C ILE A 175 10.17 -8.35 6.65
N ARG A 176 8.88 -8.07 6.81
CA ARG A 176 8.18 -8.18 8.08
C ARG A 176 7.59 -9.59 8.26
N GLU A 177 7.59 -10.03 9.50
CA GLU A 177 6.87 -11.24 9.92
C GLU A 177 5.37 -11.00 9.81
N LEU A 178 4.63 -11.85 9.09
CA LEU A 178 3.19 -11.71 8.89
C LEU A 178 2.45 -11.71 10.23
N GLU A 179 2.76 -12.64 11.11
CA GLU A 179 2.14 -12.80 12.42
C GLU A 179 2.32 -11.55 13.30
N THR A 180 3.48 -10.92 13.23
CA THR A 180 3.75 -9.65 13.94
C THR A 180 2.90 -8.50 13.38
N ILE A 181 2.73 -8.45 12.06
CA ILE A 181 1.86 -7.45 11.40
C ILE A 181 0.39 -7.69 11.78
N LEU A 182 -0.08 -8.94 11.78
CA LEU A 182 -1.45 -9.27 12.16
C LEU A 182 -1.73 -8.95 13.64
N ALA A 183 -0.79 -9.28 14.53
CA ALA A 183 -0.91 -8.93 15.94
C ALA A 183 -0.91 -7.40 16.18
N LEU A 184 -0.17 -6.64 15.37
CA LEU A 184 -0.21 -5.18 15.41
C LEU A 184 -1.57 -4.65 14.94
N ALA A 185 -2.12 -5.20 13.85
CA ALA A 185 -3.42 -4.81 13.30
C ALA A 185 -4.55 -5.07 14.32
N GLU A 186 -4.55 -6.25 14.97
CA GLU A 186 -5.55 -6.64 15.97
C GLU A 186 -5.58 -5.66 17.15
N ARG A 187 -4.44 -5.15 17.60
CA ARG A 187 -4.39 -4.11 18.64
C ARG A 187 -5.10 -2.81 18.27
N HIS A 188 -5.38 -2.62 16.99
CA HIS A 188 -6.11 -1.46 16.44
C HIS A 188 -7.49 -1.84 15.88
N ALA A 189 -8.07 -2.93 16.38
CA ALA A 189 -9.39 -3.44 15.97
C ALA A 189 -9.50 -3.74 14.45
N LEU A 190 -8.42 -4.24 13.86
CA LEU A 190 -8.35 -4.65 12.47
C LEU A 190 -8.13 -6.16 12.39
N GLY A 191 -9.21 -6.92 12.18
CA GLY A 191 -9.19 -8.36 12.02
C GLY A 191 -8.76 -8.77 10.60
N VAL A 192 -7.96 -9.85 10.47
CA VAL A 192 -7.59 -10.42 9.17
C VAL A 192 -8.78 -11.15 8.55
N VAL A 193 -9.09 -10.85 7.29
CA VAL A 193 -10.18 -11.51 6.54
C VAL A 193 -9.67 -12.34 5.36
N ALA A 194 -8.50 -12.02 4.81
CA ALA A 194 -7.85 -12.83 3.78
C ALA A 194 -6.33 -12.64 3.77
N VAL A 195 -5.62 -13.71 3.44
CA VAL A 195 -4.20 -13.70 3.07
C VAL A 195 -4.08 -14.53 1.80
N GLU A 196 -3.74 -13.88 0.68
CA GLU A 196 -3.68 -14.52 -0.63
C GLU A 196 -2.24 -14.56 -1.15
N GLU A 197 -1.84 -15.70 -1.69
CA GLU A 197 -0.55 -15.84 -2.34
C GLU A 197 -0.54 -15.12 -3.68
N MET A 198 0.51 -14.34 -3.89
CA MET A 198 0.68 -13.48 -5.04
C MET A 198 1.94 -13.88 -5.83
N PRO A 199 2.03 -13.51 -7.12
CA PRO A 199 3.23 -13.75 -7.91
C PRO A 199 4.51 -13.21 -7.24
N ALA A 200 5.64 -13.87 -7.53
CA ALA A 200 6.96 -13.52 -7.02
C ALA A 200 7.06 -13.58 -5.47
N ASN A 201 6.40 -14.55 -4.86
CA ASN A 201 6.44 -14.82 -3.42
C ASN A 201 6.02 -13.63 -2.55
N ASN A 202 5.09 -12.83 -3.06
CA ASN A 202 4.41 -11.78 -2.30
C ASN A 202 3.10 -12.29 -1.71
N LEU A 203 2.53 -11.51 -0.81
CA LEU A 203 1.20 -11.74 -0.25
C LEU A 203 0.34 -10.51 -0.42
N SER A 204 -0.96 -10.73 -0.63
CA SER A 204 -2.03 -9.76 -0.38
C SER A 204 -2.63 -10.04 0.99
N VAL A 205 -2.64 -9.08 1.87
CA VAL A 205 -3.24 -9.18 3.21
C VAL A 205 -4.40 -8.21 3.29
N VAL A 206 -5.58 -8.72 3.57
CA VAL A 206 -6.80 -7.93 3.70
C VAL A 206 -7.25 -7.95 5.15
N LEU A 207 -7.42 -6.77 5.72
CA LEU A 207 -7.91 -6.58 7.09
C LEU A 207 -9.19 -5.74 7.06
N ARG A 208 -10.05 -5.93 8.04
CA ARG A 208 -11.25 -5.11 8.23
C ARG A 208 -11.35 -4.61 9.65
N VAL A 209 -11.95 -3.43 9.79
CA VAL A 209 -12.38 -2.95 11.11
C VAL A 209 -13.47 -3.88 11.64
N ASP A 210 -13.22 -4.47 12.79
CA ASP A 210 -14.19 -5.34 13.46
C ASP A 210 -15.45 -4.54 13.82
N PRO A 211 -16.65 -5.14 13.70
CA PRO A 211 -17.85 -4.51 14.17
C PRO A 211 -17.75 -4.24 15.69
N ALA A 212 -18.04 -3.00 16.09
CA ALA A 212 -18.06 -2.62 17.50
C ALA A 212 -19.08 -3.50 18.25
N GLY A 213 -18.63 -4.51 18.99
CA GLY A 213 -19.49 -5.36 19.82
C GLY A 213 -19.31 -6.86 19.70
N GLY A 214 -18.22 -7.35 19.11
CA GLY A 214 -17.85 -8.76 19.15
C GLY A 214 -16.95 -9.09 20.35
N ALA A 215 -17.48 -9.04 21.57
CA ALA A 215 -16.88 -9.61 22.77
C ALA A 215 -17.89 -10.52 23.45
#